data_8b7a7c38567aca130909bd877a8c6e64
#
_entry.id   8b7a7c38567aca130909bd877a8c6e64
#
_cell.length_a   1.000
_cell.length_b   1.000
_cell.length_c   1.000
_cell.angle_alpha   90.00
_cell.angle_beta   90.00
_cell.angle_gamma   90.00
#
_symmetry.space_group_name_H-M   'P 1'
#
loop_
_entity.id
_entity.type
_entity.pdbx_description
1 polymer ?
#
loop_
_entity_poly.entity_id
_entity_poly.type
_entity_poly.pdbx_seq_one_letter_code
_entity_poly.pdbx_strand_id
1 'polypeptide(L)'
;MDQSQKTVLRTITIIGGSLSLASTIIAFILFWFFKENRSFTFEIQMYLTFSIFLYSLSSLLPYEIESVWCSIQSYLLNTSLTSLSIWSTIMGYSCLISMIHKTHLEQHKKFYRIVFLSTAFAFPLVLSSVILFTKIYGDSNGICWIDVGTEYKVRFIFKMVMMFYLIDWYIIIVNVFFILKIFLMNRRSHQNKNELYAYIKWYPIVNVVCEVIATINRINGLFNGEKITFILSIIQVIFDSFEGLVFVCIFLFSPGISQSVIVFCRRIFNRKNEISTSNSMATGDNSISDDNALFKVNNEESDFTKKIEEDYGLGI
;
A
#
# COMPACT_ATOMS: atom_id res chain seq x y z
N MET A 1 3.04 10.88 29.09
CA MET A 1 1.72 11.17 28.48
C MET A 1 0.60 10.75 29.41
N ASP A 2 -0.43 11.59 29.52
CA ASP A 2 -1.64 11.33 30.31
C ASP A 2 -2.51 10.22 29.68
N GLN A 3 -3.33 9.54 30.50
CA GLN A 3 -4.22 8.44 30.04
C GLN A 3 -5.21 8.92 28.97
N SER A 4 -5.71 10.15 29.09
CA SER A 4 -6.61 10.77 28.10
C SER A 4 -5.92 10.89 26.72
N GLN A 5 -4.65 11.30 26.69
CA GLN A 5 -3.86 11.43 25.47
C GLN A 5 -3.62 10.07 24.80
N LYS A 6 -3.33 9.02 25.57
CA LYS A 6 -3.19 7.65 25.06
C LYS A 6 -4.50 7.16 24.44
N THR A 7 -5.64 7.45 25.06
CA THR A 7 -6.96 7.09 24.52
C THR A 7 -7.24 7.77 23.19
N VAL A 8 -6.89 9.07 23.05
CA VAL A 8 -7.04 9.80 21.77
C VAL A 8 -6.20 9.15 20.67
N LEU A 9 -4.92 8.89 20.93
CA LEU A 9 -4.04 8.25 19.94
C LEU A 9 -4.58 6.88 19.53
N ARG A 10 -5.00 6.07 20.51
CA ARG A 10 -5.57 4.75 20.26
C ARG A 10 -6.84 4.83 19.40
N THR A 11 -7.72 5.79 19.66
CA THR A 11 -8.93 6.00 18.88
C THR A 11 -8.62 6.33 17.42
N ILE A 12 -7.66 7.24 17.19
CA ILE A 12 -7.21 7.58 15.82
C ILE A 12 -6.63 6.36 15.11
N THR A 13 -5.79 5.57 15.80
CA THR A 13 -5.22 4.32 15.26
C THR A 13 -6.29 3.32 14.86
N ILE A 14 -7.32 3.12 15.69
CA ILE A 14 -8.42 2.20 15.39
C ILE A 14 -9.23 2.67 14.17
N ILE A 15 -9.57 3.96 14.10
CA ILE A 15 -10.33 4.52 12.97
C ILE A 15 -9.51 4.37 11.68
N GLY A 16 -8.27 4.85 11.67
CA GLY A 16 -7.42 4.79 10.48
C GLY A 16 -7.08 3.35 10.08
N GLY A 17 -6.76 2.48 11.05
CA GLY A 17 -6.50 1.06 10.82
C GLY A 17 -7.72 0.33 10.25
N SER A 18 -8.94 0.64 10.73
CA SER A 18 -10.18 0.06 10.20
C SER A 18 -10.44 0.49 8.75
N LEU A 19 -10.23 1.77 8.42
CA LEU A 19 -10.37 2.29 7.07
C LEU A 19 -9.32 1.68 6.11
N SER A 20 -8.07 1.59 6.57
CA SER A 20 -7.00 0.94 5.80
C SER A 20 -7.28 -0.54 5.58
N LEU A 21 -7.80 -1.26 6.58
CA LEU A 21 -8.18 -2.67 6.46
C LEU A 21 -9.32 -2.85 5.44
N ALA A 22 -10.36 -2.05 5.53
CA ALA A 22 -11.48 -2.10 4.59
C ALA A 22 -11.01 -1.82 3.14
N SER A 23 -10.15 -0.83 2.96
CA SER A 23 -9.62 -0.47 1.64
C SER A 23 -8.72 -1.59 1.07
N THR A 24 -7.91 -2.26 1.88
CA THR A 24 -7.07 -3.39 1.43
C THR A 24 -7.91 -4.60 1.03
N ILE A 25 -9.01 -4.88 1.75
CA ILE A 25 -9.95 -5.94 1.37
C ILE A 25 -10.57 -5.63 -0.01
N ILE A 26 -11.00 -4.40 -0.24
CA ILE A 26 -11.50 -3.96 -1.55
C ILE A 26 -10.43 -4.15 -2.63
N ALA A 27 -9.18 -3.76 -2.36
CA ALA A 27 -8.08 -3.96 -3.31
C ALA A 27 -7.85 -5.45 -3.64
N PHE A 28 -7.92 -6.37 -2.65
CA PHE A 28 -7.82 -7.81 -2.89
C PHE A 28 -8.99 -8.34 -3.73
N ILE A 29 -10.21 -7.89 -3.48
CA ILE A 29 -11.37 -8.27 -4.26
C ILE A 29 -11.18 -7.84 -5.72
N LEU A 30 -10.79 -6.59 -5.96
CA LEU A 30 -10.53 -6.08 -7.31
C LEU A 30 -9.39 -6.83 -7.99
N PHE A 31 -8.31 -7.13 -7.26
CA PHE A 31 -7.23 -7.95 -7.77
C PHE A 31 -7.70 -9.35 -8.22
N TRP A 32 -8.61 -9.93 -7.48
CA TRP A 32 -9.16 -11.24 -7.83
C TRP A 32 -10.00 -11.18 -9.12
N PHE A 33 -10.80 -10.12 -9.27
CA PHE A 33 -11.64 -9.93 -10.46
C PHE A 33 -10.84 -9.61 -11.73
N PHE A 34 -9.76 -8.83 -11.62
CA PHE A 34 -8.93 -8.42 -12.76
C PHE A 34 -7.72 -9.33 -12.99
N LYS A 35 -7.92 -10.63 -12.85
CA LYS A 35 -6.88 -11.65 -12.93
C LYS A 35 -6.13 -11.69 -14.28
N GLU A 36 -6.77 -11.27 -15.36
CA GLU A 36 -6.26 -11.38 -16.72
C GLU A 36 -5.16 -10.34 -17.05
N ASN A 37 -5.13 -9.21 -16.37
CA ASN A 37 -4.20 -8.09 -16.63
C ASN A 37 -2.96 -8.09 -15.70
N ARG A 38 -2.44 -9.25 -15.30
CA ARG A 38 -1.37 -9.34 -14.30
C ARG A 38 0.02 -9.10 -14.87
N SER A 39 0.42 -7.84 -14.98
CA SER A 39 1.84 -7.49 -15.10
C SER A 39 2.59 -7.80 -13.80
N PHE A 40 3.91 -8.00 -13.88
CA PHE A 40 4.74 -8.22 -12.69
C PHE A 40 4.68 -7.04 -11.69
N THR A 41 4.56 -5.81 -12.20
CA THR A 41 4.36 -4.62 -11.37
C THR A 41 3.06 -4.71 -10.54
N PHE A 42 2.01 -5.28 -11.11
CA PHE A 42 0.75 -5.51 -10.42
C PHE A 42 0.89 -6.54 -9.29
N GLU A 43 1.69 -7.61 -9.50
CA GLU A 43 2.03 -8.56 -8.43
C GLU A 43 2.76 -7.86 -7.27
N ILE A 44 3.70 -6.96 -7.55
CA ILE A 44 4.43 -6.19 -6.53
C ILE A 44 3.45 -5.31 -5.71
N GLN A 45 2.51 -4.64 -6.37
CA GLN A 45 1.47 -3.85 -5.68
C GLN A 45 0.63 -4.71 -4.72
N MET A 46 0.35 -5.95 -5.11
CA MET A 46 -0.38 -6.89 -4.25
C MET A 46 0.40 -7.28 -2.99
N TYR A 47 1.69 -7.54 -3.12
CA TYR A 47 2.52 -7.84 -1.94
C TYR A 47 2.63 -6.63 -1.01
N LEU A 48 2.73 -5.42 -1.56
CA LEU A 48 2.67 -4.19 -0.78
C LEU A 48 1.32 -4.06 -0.06
N THR A 49 0.20 -4.28 -0.77
CA THR A 49 -1.15 -4.27 -0.19
C THR A 49 -1.30 -5.32 0.92
N PHE A 50 -0.66 -6.49 0.79
CA PHE A 50 -0.64 -7.52 1.83
C PHE A 50 0.11 -7.03 3.08
N SER A 51 1.21 -6.32 2.94
CA SER A 51 1.92 -5.72 4.08
C SER A 51 1.06 -4.67 4.79
N ILE A 52 0.31 -3.85 4.04
CA ILE A 52 -0.65 -2.89 4.60
C ILE A 52 -1.78 -3.60 5.35
N PHE A 53 -2.28 -4.70 4.80
CA PHE A 53 -3.31 -5.52 5.46
C PHE A 53 -2.81 -6.04 6.81
N LEU A 54 -1.60 -6.59 6.87
CA LEU A 54 -0.99 -7.06 8.12
C LEU A 54 -0.78 -5.92 9.13
N TYR A 55 -0.33 -4.74 8.65
CA TYR A 55 -0.18 -3.55 9.48
C TYR A 55 -1.52 -3.10 10.07
N SER A 56 -2.55 -2.99 9.24
CA SER A 56 -3.88 -2.58 9.67
C SER A 56 -4.50 -3.57 10.66
N LEU A 57 -4.32 -4.87 10.41
CA LEU A 57 -4.77 -5.93 11.31
C LEU A 57 -4.07 -5.83 12.66
N SER A 58 -2.74 -5.64 12.68
CA SER A 58 -1.98 -5.52 13.92
C SER A 58 -2.37 -4.27 14.73
N SER A 59 -2.71 -3.17 14.05
CA SER A 59 -3.16 -1.93 14.70
C SER A 59 -4.50 -2.08 15.44
N LEU A 60 -5.32 -3.05 15.04
CA LEU A 60 -6.63 -3.34 15.66
C LEU A 60 -6.55 -4.34 16.80
N LEU A 61 -5.41 -5.02 17.01
CA LEU A 61 -5.26 -5.97 18.10
C LEU A 61 -5.42 -5.29 19.47
N PRO A 62 -5.96 -6.00 20.46
CA PRO A 62 -6.14 -5.45 21.81
C PRO A 62 -4.80 -5.01 22.39
N TYR A 63 -4.84 -3.86 23.07
CA TYR A 63 -3.73 -3.29 23.81
C TYR A 63 -3.85 -3.67 25.28
N GLU A 64 -3.09 -4.65 25.70
CA GLU A 64 -2.95 -5.02 27.10
C GLU A 64 -1.47 -5.10 27.43
N ILE A 65 -1.04 -4.22 28.34
CA ILE A 65 0.36 -4.17 28.81
C ILE A 65 0.70 -5.51 29.47
N GLU A 66 1.89 -6.03 29.24
CA GLU A 66 2.40 -7.29 29.79
C GLU A 66 1.70 -8.57 29.28
N SER A 67 0.76 -8.46 28.34
CA SER A 67 0.11 -9.61 27.74
C SER A 67 0.90 -10.15 26.54
N VAL A 68 0.65 -11.42 26.21
CA VAL A 68 1.16 -12.03 24.97
C VAL A 68 0.68 -11.25 23.73
N TRP A 69 -0.51 -10.64 23.82
CA TRP A 69 -1.08 -9.83 22.76
C TRP A 69 -0.24 -8.60 22.42
N CYS A 70 0.36 -7.96 23.44
CA CYS A 70 1.28 -6.85 23.23
C CYS A 70 2.51 -7.27 22.40
N SER A 71 3.09 -8.42 22.73
CA SER A 71 4.23 -8.95 21.98
C SER A 71 3.85 -9.33 20.54
N ILE A 72 2.68 -9.94 20.33
CA ILE A 72 2.16 -10.28 19.00
C ILE A 72 1.89 -9.01 18.19
N GLN A 73 1.22 -8.01 18.78
CA GLN A 73 0.95 -6.73 18.14
C GLN A 73 2.24 -6.06 17.68
N SER A 74 3.21 -5.91 18.59
CA SER A 74 4.50 -5.28 18.30
C SER A 74 5.28 -6.02 17.22
N TYR A 75 5.29 -7.35 17.27
CA TYR A 75 5.94 -8.19 16.27
C TYR A 75 5.34 -8.00 14.88
N LEU A 76 4.01 -8.03 14.77
CA LEU A 76 3.30 -7.85 13.51
C LEU A 76 3.45 -6.43 12.98
N LEU A 77 3.33 -5.40 13.84
CA LEU A 77 3.54 -4.00 13.49
C LEU A 77 4.94 -3.80 12.92
N ASN A 78 5.96 -4.26 13.63
CA ASN A 78 7.35 -4.09 13.22
C ASN A 78 7.65 -4.79 11.90
N THR A 79 7.19 -6.05 11.76
CA THR A 79 7.36 -6.82 10.52
C THR A 79 6.66 -6.16 9.34
N SER A 80 5.42 -5.71 9.52
CA SER A 80 4.62 -5.14 8.44
C SER A 80 5.10 -3.76 8.01
N LEU A 81 5.50 -2.89 8.94
CA LEU A 81 6.06 -1.57 8.62
C LEU A 81 7.37 -1.69 7.85
N THR A 82 8.32 -2.50 8.34
CA THR A 82 9.59 -2.71 7.63
C THR A 82 9.34 -3.34 6.24
N SER A 83 8.42 -4.30 6.14
CA SER A 83 8.03 -4.91 4.87
C SER A 83 7.44 -3.87 3.91
N LEU A 84 6.56 -2.99 4.40
CA LEU A 84 5.93 -1.91 3.64
C LEU A 84 6.98 -0.95 3.06
N SER A 85 7.93 -0.51 3.87
CA SER A 85 9.02 0.39 3.45
C SER A 85 9.92 -0.25 2.40
N ILE A 86 10.21 -1.56 2.53
CA ILE A 86 10.98 -2.31 1.53
C ILE A 86 10.17 -2.46 0.23
N TRP A 87 8.86 -2.79 0.29
CA TRP A 87 8.02 -2.87 -0.90
C TRP A 87 7.90 -1.54 -1.63
N SER A 88 7.81 -0.43 -0.90
CA SER A 88 7.82 0.91 -1.46
C SER A 88 9.12 1.18 -2.24
N THR A 89 10.27 0.74 -1.69
CA THR A 89 11.58 0.82 -2.34
C THR A 89 11.64 -0.06 -3.60
N ILE A 90 11.13 -1.27 -3.53
CA ILE A 90 11.03 -2.19 -4.67
C ILE A 90 10.15 -1.60 -5.78
N MET A 91 9.05 -0.91 -5.44
CA MET A 91 8.23 -0.18 -6.40
C MET A 91 9.02 0.93 -7.10
N GLY A 92 9.79 1.73 -6.36
CA GLY A 92 10.66 2.77 -6.91
C GLY A 92 11.73 2.17 -7.85
N TYR A 93 12.39 1.10 -7.43
CA TYR A 93 13.35 0.35 -8.25
C TYR A 93 12.71 -0.21 -9.52
N SER A 94 11.55 -0.86 -9.39
CA SER A 94 10.83 -1.46 -10.53
C SER A 94 10.40 -0.41 -11.54
N CYS A 95 9.95 0.77 -11.06
CA CYS A 95 9.65 1.90 -11.92
C CYS A 95 10.89 2.35 -12.69
N LEU A 96 12.03 2.53 -12.01
CA LEU A 96 13.28 2.96 -12.64
C LEU A 96 13.77 1.96 -13.70
N ILE A 97 13.80 0.67 -13.39
CA ILE A 97 14.21 -0.37 -14.33
C ILE A 97 13.28 -0.43 -15.54
N SER A 98 11.97 -0.33 -15.33
CA SER A 98 10.99 -0.34 -16.43
C SER A 98 11.10 0.89 -17.35
N MET A 99 11.57 2.03 -16.83
CA MET A 99 11.87 3.22 -17.64
C MET A 99 13.12 3.04 -18.50
N ILE A 100 14.12 2.28 -18.01
CA ILE A 100 15.38 2.04 -18.73
C ILE A 100 15.23 0.86 -19.70
N HIS A 101 14.62 -0.24 -19.22
CA HIS A 101 14.48 -1.51 -19.93
C HIS A 101 13.07 -2.05 -19.78
N LYS A 102 12.15 -1.70 -20.70
CA LYS A 102 10.71 -2.00 -20.60
C LYS A 102 10.37 -3.47 -20.31
N THR A 103 11.12 -4.42 -20.85
CA THR A 103 10.82 -5.87 -20.77
C THR A 103 11.67 -6.62 -19.75
N HIS A 104 12.68 -6.00 -19.15
CA HIS A 104 13.66 -6.70 -18.32
C HIS A 104 13.06 -7.36 -17.08
N LEU A 105 12.16 -6.67 -16.39
CA LEU A 105 11.48 -7.21 -15.22
C LEU A 105 10.59 -8.41 -15.54
N GLU A 106 9.87 -8.37 -16.66
CA GLU A 106 9.02 -9.48 -17.10
C GLU A 106 9.85 -10.69 -17.54
N GLN A 107 10.96 -10.46 -18.26
CA GLN A 107 11.85 -11.54 -18.71
C GLN A 107 12.47 -12.31 -17.54
N HIS A 108 12.82 -11.62 -16.44
CA HIS A 108 13.46 -12.20 -15.28
C HIS A 108 12.53 -12.29 -14.05
N LYS A 109 11.21 -12.30 -14.26
CA LYS A 109 10.23 -12.17 -13.16
C LYS A 109 10.34 -13.27 -12.09
N LYS A 110 10.73 -14.50 -12.44
CA LYS A 110 10.93 -15.57 -11.44
C LYS A 110 12.05 -15.24 -10.46
N PHE A 111 13.18 -14.74 -10.97
CA PHE A 111 14.31 -14.33 -10.16
C PHE A 111 13.95 -13.14 -9.27
N TYR A 112 13.40 -12.08 -9.86
CA TYR A 112 12.98 -10.89 -9.09
C TYR A 112 11.92 -11.20 -8.04
N ARG A 113 10.98 -12.10 -8.33
CA ARG A 113 9.96 -12.52 -7.35
C ARG A 113 10.61 -13.15 -6.11
N ILE A 114 11.55 -14.08 -6.29
CA ILE A 114 12.23 -14.73 -5.16
C ILE A 114 13.03 -13.68 -4.35
N VAL A 115 13.83 -12.85 -5.02
CA VAL A 115 14.64 -11.82 -4.37
C VAL A 115 13.78 -10.84 -3.61
N PHE A 116 12.71 -10.32 -4.23
CA PHE A 116 11.83 -9.33 -3.61
C PHE A 116 11.06 -9.92 -2.44
N LEU A 117 10.50 -11.13 -2.56
CA LEU A 117 9.81 -11.79 -1.45
C LEU A 117 10.75 -12.07 -0.28
N SER A 118 11.96 -12.56 -0.57
CA SER A 118 12.95 -12.82 0.49
C SER A 118 13.36 -11.53 1.20
N THR A 119 13.61 -10.45 0.46
CA THR A 119 14.03 -9.18 1.04
C THR A 119 12.89 -8.50 1.79
N ALA A 120 11.67 -8.51 1.24
CA ALA A 120 10.56 -7.75 1.81
C ALA A 120 9.77 -8.49 2.89
N PHE A 121 9.84 -9.83 2.96
CA PHE A 121 9.16 -10.60 4.01
C PHE A 121 10.14 -11.36 4.91
N ALA A 122 11.07 -12.16 4.36
CA ALA A 122 11.95 -12.97 5.19
C ALA A 122 12.87 -12.11 6.08
N PHE A 123 13.46 -11.04 5.52
CA PHE A 123 14.32 -10.15 6.28
C PHE A 123 13.58 -9.44 7.44
N PRO A 124 12.42 -8.78 7.27
CA PRO A 124 11.65 -8.20 8.37
C PRO A 124 11.20 -9.23 9.41
N LEU A 125 10.80 -10.44 8.99
CA LEU A 125 10.44 -11.51 9.91
C LEU A 125 11.61 -11.90 10.82
N VAL A 126 12.81 -12.08 10.25
CA VAL A 126 14.01 -12.42 11.03
C VAL A 126 14.35 -11.27 11.99
N LEU A 127 14.34 -10.02 11.50
CA LEU A 127 14.65 -8.84 12.31
C LEU A 127 13.69 -8.72 13.49
N SER A 128 12.38 -8.80 13.25
CA SER A 128 11.35 -8.71 14.29
C SER A 128 11.42 -9.88 15.27
N SER A 129 11.80 -11.09 14.80
CA SER A 129 12.02 -12.24 15.68
C SER A 129 13.17 -12.02 16.64
N VAL A 130 14.27 -11.44 16.18
CA VAL A 130 15.41 -11.09 17.07
C VAL A 130 14.94 -10.12 18.16
N ILE A 131 14.14 -9.11 17.81
CA ILE A 131 13.58 -8.15 18.78
C ILE A 131 12.63 -8.86 19.76
N LEU A 132 11.81 -9.79 19.29
CA LEU A 132 10.87 -10.57 20.12
C LEU A 132 11.64 -11.39 21.20
N PHE A 133 12.72 -12.07 20.81
CA PHE A 133 13.53 -12.86 21.74
C PHE A 133 14.21 -12.01 22.83
N THR A 134 14.44 -10.73 22.56
CA THR A 134 15.03 -9.82 23.54
C THR A 134 14.05 -9.29 24.58
N LYS A 135 12.74 -9.58 24.41
CA LYS A 135 11.63 -9.13 25.28
C LYS A 135 11.61 -7.61 25.51
N ILE A 136 11.90 -6.83 24.47
CA ILE A 136 11.97 -5.37 24.52
C ILE A 136 10.61 -4.73 24.19
N TYR A 137 9.63 -5.52 23.79
CA TYR A 137 8.30 -5.01 23.49
C TYR A 137 7.56 -4.59 24.78
N GLY A 138 6.94 -3.41 24.73
CA GLY A 138 6.20 -2.85 25.85
C GLY A 138 5.31 -1.68 25.44
N ASP A 139 4.82 -0.92 26.42
CA ASP A 139 3.98 0.26 26.18
C ASP A 139 4.78 1.43 25.61
N SER A 140 4.44 1.82 24.41
CA SER A 140 4.93 3.04 23.79
C SER A 140 3.73 3.94 23.44
N ASN A 141 3.33 4.78 24.38
CA ASN A 141 2.29 5.81 24.17
C ASN A 141 0.91 5.26 23.71
N GLY A 142 0.47 4.14 24.28
CA GLY A 142 -0.85 3.55 23.98
C GLY A 142 -0.85 2.55 22.82
N ILE A 143 0.31 2.18 22.32
CA ILE A 143 0.53 1.12 21.35
C ILE A 143 1.64 0.22 21.89
N CYS A 144 1.54 -1.08 21.68
CA CYS A 144 2.64 -1.97 21.98
C CYS A 144 3.74 -1.82 20.93
N TRP A 145 4.91 -1.36 21.38
CA TRP A 145 6.08 -1.12 20.55
C TRP A 145 7.36 -1.45 21.32
N ILE A 146 8.51 -0.99 20.87
CA ILE A 146 9.78 -1.16 21.56
C ILE A 146 9.80 -0.24 22.80
N ASP A 147 9.91 -0.82 24.01
CA ASP A 147 10.01 -0.10 25.27
C ASP A 147 11.46 0.25 25.59
N VAL A 148 11.72 1.53 25.85
CA VAL A 148 13.07 2.08 26.12
C VAL A 148 13.36 2.22 27.63
N GLY A 149 12.46 1.76 28.50
CA GLY A 149 12.25 2.22 29.88
C GLY A 149 13.04 1.57 31.04
N THR A 150 14.21 0.91 30.91
CA THR A 150 15.00 0.50 32.10
C THR A 150 16.51 0.54 31.89
N GLU A 151 17.24 1.10 32.86
CA GLU A 151 18.66 1.48 32.80
C GLU A 151 19.66 0.36 32.41
N TYR A 152 19.42 -0.89 32.74
CA TYR A 152 20.34 -1.99 32.41
C TYR A 152 20.22 -2.48 30.97
N LYS A 153 19.10 -2.30 30.35
CA LYS A 153 18.85 -2.66 28.94
C LYS A 153 19.35 -1.57 27.96
N VAL A 154 19.67 -0.36 28.45
CA VAL A 154 19.92 0.83 27.62
C VAL A 154 21.03 0.62 26.59
N ARG A 155 22.14 -0.01 26.91
CA ARG A 155 23.21 -0.23 25.93
C ARG A 155 22.89 -1.23 24.84
N PHE A 156 22.15 -2.29 25.19
CA PHE A 156 21.73 -3.30 24.21
C PHE A 156 20.58 -2.79 23.37
N ILE A 157 19.57 -2.19 24.01
CA ILE A 157 18.43 -1.52 23.35
C ILE A 157 18.93 -0.41 22.45
N PHE A 158 19.86 0.45 22.90
CA PHE A 158 20.42 1.50 22.07
C PHE A 158 21.06 0.95 20.79
N LYS A 159 21.81 -0.14 20.87
CA LYS A 159 22.37 -0.80 19.67
C LYS A 159 21.30 -1.36 18.74
N MET A 160 20.28 -2.02 19.28
CA MET A 160 19.19 -2.60 18.49
C MET A 160 18.29 -1.54 17.86
N VAL A 161 17.93 -0.51 18.64
CA VAL A 161 17.17 0.65 18.17
C VAL A 161 17.96 1.41 17.11
N MET A 162 19.26 1.61 17.31
CA MET A 162 20.13 2.27 16.32
C MET A 162 20.27 1.43 15.05
N MET A 163 20.39 0.10 15.13
CA MET A 163 20.42 -0.74 13.95
C MET A 163 19.09 -0.67 13.16
N PHE A 164 17.95 -0.69 13.85
CA PHE A 164 16.64 -0.56 13.23
C PHE A 164 16.49 0.79 12.53
N TYR A 165 16.80 1.90 13.21
CA TYR A 165 16.75 3.23 12.62
C TYR A 165 17.75 3.41 11.47
N LEU A 166 18.93 2.81 11.52
CA LEU A 166 19.88 2.86 10.42
C LEU A 166 19.31 2.19 9.17
N ILE A 167 18.55 1.11 9.33
CA ILE A 167 17.87 0.44 8.21
C ILE A 167 16.78 1.35 7.63
N ASP A 168 15.93 1.93 8.47
CA ASP A 168 14.87 2.84 8.03
C ASP A 168 15.46 4.07 7.32
N TRP A 169 16.51 4.67 7.87
CA TRP A 169 17.20 5.81 7.24
C TRP A 169 17.86 5.43 5.92
N TYR A 170 18.46 4.24 5.84
CA TYR A 170 18.99 3.73 4.58
C TYR A 170 17.87 3.59 3.54
N ILE A 171 16.71 3.05 3.91
CA ILE A 171 15.55 2.92 3.04
C ILE A 171 15.06 4.30 2.57
N ILE A 172 14.97 5.31 3.46
CA ILE A 172 14.60 6.68 3.11
C ILE A 172 15.58 7.25 2.05
N ILE A 173 16.88 7.13 2.28
CA ILE A 173 17.92 7.64 1.36
C ILE A 173 17.78 6.97 -0.02
N VAL A 174 17.58 5.65 -0.06
CA VAL A 174 17.39 4.90 -1.32
C VAL A 174 16.11 5.33 -2.03
N ASN A 175 15.01 5.51 -1.30
CA ASN A 175 13.75 6.00 -1.87
C ASN A 175 13.89 7.41 -2.43
N VAL A 176 14.55 8.33 -1.73
CA VAL A 176 14.83 9.69 -2.22
C VAL A 176 15.68 9.62 -3.50
N PHE A 177 16.70 8.76 -3.53
CA PHE A 177 17.51 8.55 -4.73
C PHE A 177 16.65 8.07 -5.92
N PHE A 178 15.75 7.10 -5.72
CA PHE A 178 14.86 6.64 -6.79
C PHE A 178 13.90 7.73 -7.26
N ILE A 179 13.30 8.48 -6.33
CA ILE A 179 12.42 9.62 -6.66
C ILE A 179 13.15 10.63 -7.53
N LEU A 180 14.36 11.03 -7.14
CA LEU A 180 15.17 12.00 -7.88
C LEU A 180 15.54 11.47 -9.28
N LYS A 181 15.97 10.21 -9.40
CA LYS A 181 16.29 9.57 -10.68
C LYS A 181 15.07 9.51 -11.60
N ILE A 182 13.92 9.06 -11.10
CA ILE A 182 12.67 9.00 -11.86
C ILE A 182 12.27 10.41 -12.34
N PHE A 183 12.37 11.42 -11.47
CA PHE A 183 12.06 12.81 -11.82
C PHE A 183 12.98 13.34 -12.91
N LEU A 184 14.30 13.14 -12.79
CA LEU A 184 15.28 13.60 -13.78
C LEU A 184 15.09 12.88 -15.13
N MET A 185 14.80 11.59 -15.15
CA MET A 185 14.53 10.83 -16.36
C MET A 185 13.23 11.29 -17.04
N ASN A 186 12.17 11.47 -16.26
CA ASN A 186 10.88 11.96 -16.79
C ASN A 186 11.00 13.35 -17.41
N ARG A 187 11.86 14.23 -16.85
CA ARG A 187 12.12 15.58 -17.42
C ARG A 187 12.84 15.51 -18.76
N ARG A 188 13.71 14.51 -18.97
CA ARG A 188 14.49 14.35 -20.22
C ARG A 188 13.70 13.68 -21.33
N SER A 189 12.74 12.80 -20.98
CA SER A 189 11.96 12.04 -21.95
C SER A 189 10.66 12.78 -22.31
N HIS A 190 10.71 13.66 -23.33
CA HIS A 190 9.53 14.36 -23.84
C HIS A 190 8.54 13.45 -24.59
N GLN A 191 8.91 12.20 -24.96
CA GLN A 191 8.24 11.45 -26.01
C GLN A 191 7.35 10.27 -25.57
N ASN A 192 7.39 9.78 -24.34
CA ASN A 192 6.49 8.69 -23.92
C ASN A 192 6.16 8.80 -22.43
N LYS A 193 5.19 9.61 -22.12
CA LYS A 193 4.56 9.62 -20.77
C LYS A 193 3.72 8.35 -20.66
N ASN A 194 4.34 7.21 -20.34
CA ASN A 194 3.57 6.07 -19.87
C ASN A 194 2.87 6.49 -18.57
N GLU A 195 1.56 6.66 -18.66
CA GLU A 195 0.71 7.10 -17.54
C GLU A 195 0.94 6.27 -16.28
N LEU A 196 1.21 4.97 -16.43
CA LEU A 196 1.50 4.06 -15.31
C LEU A 196 2.65 4.56 -14.42
N TYR A 197 3.73 5.09 -14.98
CA TYR A 197 4.87 5.59 -14.19
C TYR A 197 4.54 6.86 -13.41
N ALA A 198 3.57 7.63 -13.90
CA ALA A 198 3.09 8.81 -13.18
C ALA A 198 2.46 8.47 -11.84
N TYR A 199 1.90 7.25 -11.67
CA TYR A 199 1.27 6.79 -10.43
C TYR A 199 2.25 6.02 -9.54
N ILE A 200 3.08 5.14 -10.09
CA ILE A 200 4.00 4.30 -9.32
C ILE A 200 4.98 5.13 -8.47
N LYS A 201 5.43 6.28 -8.95
CA LYS A 201 6.34 7.17 -8.23
C LYS A 201 5.79 7.67 -6.88
N TRP A 202 4.47 7.64 -6.69
CA TRP A 202 3.85 8.12 -5.46
C TRP A 202 4.07 7.19 -4.28
N TYR A 203 4.26 5.87 -4.50
CA TYR A 203 4.53 4.92 -3.42
C TYR A 203 5.77 5.29 -2.60
N PRO A 204 6.97 5.46 -3.19
CA PRO A 204 8.13 5.88 -2.42
C PRO A 204 8.00 7.30 -1.83
N ILE A 205 7.25 8.22 -2.46
CA ILE A 205 7.03 9.56 -1.94
C ILE A 205 6.21 9.50 -0.64
N VAL A 206 5.09 8.78 -0.63
CA VAL A 206 4.22 8.64 0.54
C VAL A 206 5.01 8.00 1.68
N ASN A 207 5.72 6.91 1.43
CA ASN A 207 6.54 6.25 2.44
C ASN A 207 7.61 7.19 3.03
N VAL A 208 8.35 7.94 2.21
CA VAL A 208 9.35 8.92 2.69
C VAL A 208 8.71 9.98 3.58
N VAL A 209 7.53 10.48 3.22
CA VAL A 209 6.81 11.49 4.03
C VAL A 209 6.43 10.91 5.40
N CYS A 210 5.84 9.71 5.45
CA CYS A 210 5.45 9.05 6.69
C CYS A 210 6.68 8.78 7.59
N GLU A 211 7.74 8.22 7.04
CA GLU A 211 8.97 7.91 7.79
C GLU A 211 9.71 9.16 8.31
N VAL A 212 9.71 10.25 7.55
CA VAL A 212 10.30 11.53 8.01
C VAL A 212 9.51 12.09 9.18
N ILE A 213 8.18 12.06 9.13
CA ILE A 213 7.32 12.51 10.24
C ILE A 213 7.56 11.64 11.48
N ALA A 214 7.58 10.31 11.32
CA ALA A 214 7.87 9.38 12.40
C ALA A 214 9.25 9.65 13.02
N THR A 215 10.26 9.90 12.20
CA THR A 215 11.62 10.24 12.64
C THR A 215 11.66 11.53 13.44
N ILE A 216 11.01 12.60 12.95
CA ILE A 216 10.93 13.89 13.65
C ILE A 216 10.29 13.72 15.03
N ASN A 217 9.18 12.97 15.13
CA ASN A 217 8.51 12.70 16.39
C ASN A 217 9.43 11.97 17.39
N ARG A 218 10.16 10.97 16.92
CA ARG A 218 11.09 10.20 17.75
C ARG A 218 12.28 11.01 18.24
N ILE A 219 12.89 11.81 17.35
CA ILE A 219 13.98 12.74 17.72
C ILE A 219 13.48 13.76 18.73
N ASN A 220 12.28 14.33 18.50
CA ASN A 220 11.70 15.28 19.44
C ASN A 220 11.42 14.66 20.82
N GLY A 221 10.98 13.40 20.85
CA GLY A 221 10.77 12.67 22.11
C GLY A 221 12.05 12.48 22.94
N LEU A 222 13.24 12.49 22.31
CA LEU A 222 14.51 12.42 23.01
C LEU A 222 14.96 13.74 23.65
N PHE A 223 14.53 14.89 23.10
CA PHE A 223 15.07 16.20 23.48
C PHE A 223 14.04 17.13 24.14
N ASN A 224 12.75 16.95 23.90
CA ASN A 224 11.72 17.92 24.27
C ASN A 224 10.65 17.32 25.20
N GLY A 225 9.97 18.23 25.96
CA GLY A 225 8.97 17.89 26.92
C GLY A 225 7.65 17.38 26.31
N GLU A 226 6.77 16.86 27.17
CA GLU A 226 5.59 16.05 26.86
C GLU A 226 4.56 16.69 25.89
N LYS A 227 4.35 18.02 25.91
CA LYS A 227 3.30 18.68 25.10
C LYS A 227 3.58 18.64 23.59
N ILE A 228 4.81 18.96 23.17
CA ILE A 228 5.21 18.97 21.76
C ILE A 228 5.21 17.53 21.23
N THR A 229 5.66 16.59 22.06
CA THR A 229 5.66 15.16 21.74
C THR A 229 4.24 14.64 21.44
N PHE A 230 3.22 15.10 22.20
CA PHE A 230 1.84 14.68 21.96
C PHE A 230 1.30 15.14 20.59
N ILE A 231 1.51 16.40 20.21
CA ILE A 231 1.07 16.92 18.90
C ILE A 231 1.74 16.17 17.75
N LEU A 232 3.05 15.96 17.85
CA LEU A 232 3.79 15.22 16.82
C LEU A 232 3.36 13.74 16.77
N SER A 233 3.03 13.14 17.92
CA SER A 233 2.47 11.78 17.97
C SER A 233 1.11 11.69 17.29
N ILE A 234 0.22 12.68 17.46
CA ILE A 234 -1.05 12.73 16.72
C ILE A 234 -0.80 12.80 15.21
N ILE A 235 0.08 13.71 14.78
CA ILE A 235 0.41 13.86 13.35
C ILE A 235 0.97 12.54 12.80
N GLN A 236 1.94 11.94 13.48
CA GLN A 236 2.50 10.65 13.08
C GLN A 236 1.41 9.57 12.97
N VAL A 237 0.60 9.38 14.02
CA VAL A 237 -0.45 8.35 14.04
C VAL A 237 -1.47 8.56 12.92
N ILE A 238 -1.80 9.80 12.58
CA ILE A 238 -2.66 10.09 11.44
C ILE A 238 -1.99 9.62 10.15
N PHE A 239 -0.74 10.02 9.89
CA PHE A 239 -0.04 9.64 8.67
C PHE A 239 0.14 8.13 8.57
N ASP A 240 0.63 7.47 9.61
CA ASP A 240 0.83 6.02 9.64
C ASP A 240 -0.49 5.24 9.45
N SER A 241 -1.57 5.68 10.12
CA SER A 241 -2.87 4.99 10.05
C SER A 241 -3.56 5.15 8.68
N PHE A 242 -3.37 6.29 8.00
CA PHE A 242 -3.97 6.56 6.70
C PHE A 242 -3.05 6.21 5.51
N GLU A 243 -1.78 5.89 5.76
CA GLU A 243 -0.83 5.51 4.71
C GLU A 243 -1.37 4.37 3.84
N GLY A 244 -1.94 3.35 4.46
CA GLY A 244 -2.56 2.22 3.76
C GLY A 244 -3.71 2.63 2.85
N LEU A 245 -4.59 3.52 3.32
CA LEU A 245 -5.68 4.07 2.51
C LEU A 245 -5.13 4.83 1.30
N VAL A 246 -4.09 5.65 1.48
CA VAL A 246 -3.45 6.41 0.40
C VAL A 246 -2.85 5.47 -0.64
N PHE A 247 -2.15 4.41 -0.23
CA PHE A 247 -1.60 3.42 -1.15
C PHE A 247 -2.68 2.70 -1.96
N VAL A 248 -3.79 2.33 -1.32
CA VAL A 248 -4.92 1.72 -2.05
C VAL A 248 -5.56 2.73 -3.00
N CYS A 249 -5.70 4.00 -2.63
CA CYS A 249 -6.16 5.04 -3.55
C CYS A 249 -5.25 5.17 -4.77
N ILE A 250 -3.92 5.23 -4.58
CA ILE A 250 -2.95 5.26 -5.69
C ILE A 250 -3.14 4.04 -6.61
N PHE A 251 -3.36 2.86 -6.03
CA PHE A 251 -3.64 1.63 -6.77
C PHE A 251 -4.91 1.74 -7.60
N LEU A 252 -6.03 2.16 -7.00
CA LEU A 252 -7.33 2.28 -7.66
C LEU A 252 -7.35 3.31 -8.79
N PHE A 253 -6.61 4.41 -8.62
CA PHE A 253 -6.50 5.46 -9.63
C PHE A 253 -5.43 5.18 -10.69
N SER A 254 -4.71 4.05 -10.61
CA SER A 254 -3.79 3.68 -11.68
C SER A 254 -4.56 3.41 -12.99
N PRO A 255 -4.06 3.86 -14.17
CA PRO A 255 -4.84 3.86 -15.42
C PRO A 255 -5.38 2.48 -15.80
N GLY A 256 -4.57 1.43 -15.64
CA GLY A 256 -4.98 0.06 -15.98
C GLY A 256 -6.14 -0.46 -15.13
N ILE A 257 -6.19 -0.09 -13.83
CA ILE A 257 -7.23 -0.55 -12.92
C ILE A 257 -8.47 0.33 -13.03
N SER A 258 -8.30 1.66 -13.07
CA SER A 258 -9.44 2.58 -13.19
C SER A 258 -10.26 2.30 -14.44
N GLN A 259 -9.62 2.06 -15.57
CA GLN A 259 -10.32 1.69 -16.81
C GLN A 259 -11.02 0.33 -16.68
N SER A 260 -10.35 -0.67 -16.11
CA SER A 260 -10.96 -1.99 -15.89
C SER A 260 -12.18 -1.90 -14.96
N VAL A 261 -12.11 -1.09 -13.91
CA VAL A 261 -13.23 -0.83 -12.99
C VAL A 261 -14.38 -0.13 -13.73
N ILE A 262 -14.09 0.89 -14.55
CA ILE A 262 -15.11 1.62 -15.32
C ILE A 262 -15.83 0.66 -16.28
N VAL A 263 -15.08 -0.16 -17.02
CA VAL A 263 -15.66 -1.17 -17.94
C VAL A 263 -16.52 -2.16 -17.18
N PHE A 264 -16.06 -2.66 -16.05
CA PHE A 264 -16.81 -3.59 -15.19
C PHE A 264 -18.12 -2.96 -14.66
N CYS A 265 -18.04 -1.74 -14.13
CA CYS A 265 -19.22 -1.01 -13.68
C CYS A 265 -20.23 -0.79 -14.82
N ARG A 266 -19.75 -0.41 -16.02
CA ARG A 266 -20.60 -0.23 -17.20
C ARG A 266 -21.30 -1.53 -17.61
N ARG A 267 -20.59 -2.68 -17.59
CA ARG A 267 -21.19 -4.00 -17.87
C ARG A 267 -22.31 -4.36 -16.88
N ILE A 268 -22.07 -4.13 -15.59
CA ILE A 268 -23.10 -4.38 -14.56
C ILE A 268 -24.31 -3.49 -14.79
N PHE A 269 -24.11 -2.22 -15.11
CA PHE A 269 -25.20 -1.25 -15.30
C PHE A 269 -26.02 -1.58 -16.55
N ASN A 270 -25.36 -1.95 -17.66
CA ASN A 270 -26.03 -2.35 -18.88
C ASN A 270 -26.86 -3.63 -18.70
N ARG A 271 -26.28 -4.64 -18.00
CA ARG A 271 -26.98 -5.89 -17.69
C ARG A 271 -28.24 -5.66 -16.85
N LYS A 272 -28.18 -4.70 -15.92
CA LYS A 272 -29.33 -4.32 -15.09
C LYS A 272 -30.45 -3.67 -15.95
N ASN A 273 -30.09 -2.87 -16.93
CA ASN A 273 -31.03 -2.25 -17.86
C ASN A 273 -31.66 -3.29 -18.78
N GLU A 274 -30.92 -4.28 -19.29
CA GLU A 274 -31.44 -5.39 -20.08
C GLU A 274 -32.48 -6.23 -19.31
N ILE A 275 -32.19 -6.54 -18.03
CA ILE A 275 -33.11 -7.27 -17.14
C ILE A 275 -34.38 -6.43 -16.87
N SER A 276 -34.23 -5.12 -16.70
CA SER A 276 -35.37 -4.21 -16.50
C SER A 276 -36.25 -4.12 -17.73
N THR A 277 -35.66 -4.07 -18.94
CA THR A 277 -36.37 -4.02 -20.21
C THR A 277 -37.05 -5.36 -20.54
N SER A 278 -36.40 -6.49 -20.25
CA SER A 278 -37.04 -7.81 -20.47
C SER A 278 -38.23 -8.05 -19.55
N ASN A 279 -38.19 -7.54 -18.32
CA ASN A 279 -39.34 -7.61 -17.41
C ASN A 279 -40.50 -6.68 -17.81
N SER A 280 -40.21 -5.55 -18.46
CA SER A 280 -41.26 -4.67 -18.99
C SER A 280 -41.89 -5.18 -20.27
N MET A 281 -41.16 -5.95 -21.09
CA MET A 281 -41.71 -6.62 -22.28
C MET A 281 -42.58 -7.85 -21.96
N ALA A 282 -42.37 -8.49 -20.81
CA ALA A 282 -43.18 -9.62 -20.36
C ALA A 282 -44.60 -9.19 -19.91
N THR A 283 -44.85 -7.88 -19.76
CA THR A 283 -46.14 -7.35 -19.29
C THR A 283 -46.95 -6.55 -20.33
N GLY A 284 -46.51 -6.43 -21.58
CA GLY A 284 -47.23 -5.63 -22.55
C GLY A 284 -46.86 -5.87 -24.01
N ASP A 285 -47.81 -6.31 -24.76
CA ASP A 285 -48.06 -6.26 -26.21
C ASP A 285 -46.89 -6.12 -27.22
N ASN A 286 -46.99 -7.02 -28.21
CA ASN A 286 -46.28 -7.07 -29.48
C ASN A 286 -46.21 -5.73 -30.22
N SER A 287 -45.02 -5.17 -30.39
CA SER A 287 -44.69 -4.37 -31.56
C SER A 287 -43.24 -4.55 -31.98
N ILE A 288 -43.08 -4.94 -33.21
CA ILE A 288 -41.89 -5.26 -33.99
C ILE A 288 -41.02 -4.02 -34.15
N SER A 289 -39.68 -4.29 -34.15
CA SER A 289 -38.58 -3.48 -34.69
C SER A 289 -37.68 -2.81 -33.70
N ASP A 290 -36.58 -3.51 -33.34
CA ASP A 290 -35.30 -2.83 -32.99
C ASP A 290 -34.07 -3.75 -33.04
N ASP A 291 -33.98 -4.65 -34.04
CA ASP A 291 -32.77 -5.47 -34.27
C ASP A 291 -31.55 -4.63 -34.68
N ASN A 292 -31.74 -3.40 -35.16
CA ASN A 292 -30.66 -2.51 -35.58
C ASN A 292 -29.93 -1.80 -34.43
N ALA A 293 -30.56 -1.65 -33.28
CA ALA A 293 -29.91 -0.98 -32.11
C ALA A 293 -28.94 -1.90 -31.41
N LEU A 294 -29.23 -3.20 -31.29
CA LEU A 294 -28.36 -4.21 -30.67
C LEU A 294 -27.07 -4.42 -31.47
N PHE A 295 -27.15 -4.39 -32.79
CA PHE A 295 -26.01 -4.56 -33.70
C PHE A 295 -25.03 -3.39 -33.63
N LYS A 296 -25.53 -2.17 -33.38
CA LYS A 296 -24.71 -0.96 -33.27
C LYS A 296 -23.92 -0.90 -31.97
N VAL A 297 -24.49 -1.33 -30.85
CA VAL A 297 -23.85 -1.39 -29.54
C VAL A 297 -22.70 -2.42 -29.52
N ASN A 298 -22.92 -3.59 -30.15
CA ASN A 298 -21.90 -4.63 -30.22
C ASN A 298 -20.70 -4.23 -31.10
N ASN A 299 -20.90 -3.45 -32.14
CA ASN A 299 -19.79 -2.96 -32.98
C ASN A 299 -18.97 -1.86 -32.31
N GLU A 300 -19.60 -0.94 -31.56
CA GLU A 300 -18.88 0.09 -30.80
C GLU A 300 -18.07 -0.52 -29.65
N GLU A 301 -18.57 -1.60 -29.02
CA GLU A 301 -17.85 -2.31 -27.95
C GLU A 301 -16.65 -3.08 -28.51
N SER A 302 -16.75 -3.67 -29.69
CA SER A 302 -15.64 -4.35 -30.40
C SER A 302 -14.55 -3.37 -30.83
N ASP A 303 -14.89 -2.20 -31.34
CA ASP A 303 -13.93 -1.18 -31.76
C ASP A 303 -13.24 -0.52 -30.56
N PHE A 304 -13.96 -0.32 -29.46
CA PHE A 304 -13.40 0.22 -28.22
C PHE A 304 -12.44 -0.78 -27.56
N THR A 305 -12.76 -2.09 -27.59
CA THR A 305 -11.88 -3.14 -27.05
C THR A 305 -10.60 -3.25 -27.88
N LYS A 306 -10.69 -3.21 -29.22
CA LYS A 306 -9.54 -3.18 -30.13
C LYS A 306 -8.64 -1.96 -29.90
N LYS A 307 -9.24 -0.79 -29.68
CA LYS A 307 -8.48 0.43 -29.42
C LYS A 307 -7.72 0.39 -28.09
N ILE A 308 -8.29 -0.27 -27.05
CA ILE A 308 -7.58 -0.52 -25.79
C ILE A 308 -6.44 -1.51 -26.00
N GLU A 309 -6.60 -2.56 -26.82
CA GLU A 309 -5.53 -3.49 -27.18
C GLU A 309 -4.37 -2.80 -27.91
N GLU A 310 -4.68 -1.93 -28.88
CA GLU A 310 -3.65 -1.17 -29.62
C GLU A 310 -2.94 -0.12 -28.76
N ASP A 311 -3.65 0.64 -27.96
CA ASP A 311 -3.09 1.74 -27.15
C ASP A 311 -2.27 1.24 -25.97
N TYR A 312 -2.58 0.07 -25.41
CA TYR A 312 -1.94 -0.44 -24.19
C TYR A 312 -1.17 -1.75 -24.38
N GLY A 313 -1.18 -2.35 -25.57
CA GLY A 313 -0.47 -3.59 -25.87
C GLY A 313 -0.93 -4.78 -25.01
N LEU A 314 -2.20 -4.76 -24.61
CA LEU A 314 -2.83 -5.81 -23.82
C LEU A 314 -3.36 -6.85 -24.81
N GLY A 315 -2.51 -7.83 -25.21
CA GLY A 315 -2.99 -9.01 -25.92
C GLY A 315 -3.91 -9.82 -24.99
N ILE A 316 -5.20 -9.84 -25.31
CA ILE A 316 -6.20 -10.70 -24.65
C ILE A 316 -6.14 -12.11 -25.26
#